data_3c0fc991c9f2fcba04ad25cd829ce05e
#
_entry.id   3c0fc991c9f2fcba04ad25cd829ce05e
#
_cell.length_a   1.000
_cell.length_b   1.000
_cell.length_c   1.000
_cell.angle_alpha   90.00
_cell.angle_beta   90.00
_cell.angle_gamma   90.00
#
_symmetry.space_group_name_H-M   'P 1'
#
loop_
_entity.id
_entity.type
_entity.pdbx_description
1 polymer ?
#
loop_
_entity_poly.entity_id
_entity_poly.type
_entity_poly.pdbx_seq_one_letter_code
_entity_poly.pdbx_strand_id
1 'polypeptide(L)'
;EGIDVVFHPGQEEFRLSNAATQKDVNWVRVSELWDDDRYRHLRRDLNGNRNADKKEAQFEKVRRILDYEIPIVRMVDHSFDSAVKAFTRINTLGVRLKKEDIESAQVAARHTGFVADEVTPFLVGLRQQGFSRLNVMHLFRACAFVARPDGRNRTPLHELERRDVLSAWKITKGATGQAIGLIRSEFGLVNMDVLWSGAMVVPLIAVCATMSPRQRDSRELAGWLALSALCHRYSGSSETAL
;
A
#
# COMPACT_ATOMS: atom_id res chain seq x y z
N GLU A 1 12.86 -5.22 -2.76
CA GLU A 1 12.87 -6.34 -3.73
C GLU A 1 12.27 -5.83 -5.02
N GLY A 2 13.04 -5.86 -6.11
CA GLY A 2 12.57 -5.46 -7.43
C GLY A 2 11.63 -6.50 -8.02
N ILE A 3 10.66 -6.06 -8.82
CA ILE A 3 9.80 -6.96 -9.59
C ILE A 3 10.65 -7.49 -10.76
N ASP A 4 10.85 -8.81 -10.83
CA ASP A 4 11.58 -9.46 -11.92
C ASP A 4 10.57 -10.04 -12.93
N VAL A 5 10.55 -9.48 -14.12
CA VAL A 5 9.65 -9.86 -15.21
C VAL A 5 10.41 -10.65 -16.23
N VAL A 6 9.84 -11.77 -16.66
CA VAL A 6 10.37 -12.64 -17.73
C VAL A 6 9.44 -12.66 -18.94
N PHE A 7 10.01 -12.82 -20.13
CA PHE A 7 9.31 -12.87 -21.40
C PHE A 7 9.59 -14.19 -22.14
N HIS A 8 8.54 -14.80 -22.69
CA HIS A 8 8.66 -16.00 -23.52
C HIS A 8 8.42 -15.66 -25.00
N PRO A 9 9.44 -15.64 -25.87
CA PRO A 9 9.33 -15.17 -27.25
C PRO A 9 8.44 -16.05 -28.15
N GLY A 10 8.30 -17.34 -27.83
CA GLY A 10 7.45 -18.25 -28.59
C GLY A 10 5.97 -18.17 -28.27
N GLN A 11 5.63 -17.74 -27.02
CA GLN A 11 4.26 -17.57 -26.55
C GLN A 11 3.83 -16.10 -26.58
N GLU A 12 4.76 -15.17 -26.76
CA GLU A 12 4.58 -13.71 -26.67
C GLU A 12 3.96 -13.28 -25.32
N GLU A 13 4.38 -13.92 -24.22
CA GLU A 13 3.80 -13.77 -22.91
C GLU A 13 4.80 -13.23 -21.88
N PHE A 14 4.33 -12.33 -21.00
CA PHE A 14 5.09 -11.85 -19.85
C PHE A 14 4.60 -12.52 -18.56
N ARG A 15 5.54 -12.90 -17.69
CA ARG A 15 5.23 -13.42 -16.35
C ARG A 15 6.16 -12.84 -15.29
N LEU A 16 5.74 -12.91 -14.05
CA LEU A 16 6.65 -12.71 -12.92
C LEU A 16 7.60 -13.90 -12.82
N SER A 17 8.87 -13.62 -12.57
CA SER A 17 9.89 -14.65 -12.37
C SER A 17 9.53 -15.53 -11.17
N ASN A 18 9.57 -16.83 -11.35
CA ASN A 18 9.35 -17.84 -10.32
C ASN A 18 10.22 -19.07 -10.58
N ALA A 19 10.20 -20.04 -9.67
CA ALA A 19 11.03 -21.24 -9.77
C ALA A 19 10.79 -22.08 -11.05
N ALA A 20 9.59 -22.00 -11.65
CA ALA A 20 9.29 -22.72 -12.88
C ALA A 20 9.87 -21.98 -14.10
N THR A 21 9.68 -20.64 -14.18
CA THR A 21 10.22 -19.84 -15.30
C THR A 21 11.75 -19.79 -15.28
N GLN A 22 12.38 -19.87 -14.10
CA GLN A 22 13.85 -19.89 -13.99
C GLN A 22 14.49 -21.19 -14.48
N LYS A 23 13.75 -22.30 -14.53
CA LYS A 23 14.23 -23.59 -15.03
C LYS A 23 14.05 -23.77 -16.53
N ASP A 24 13.21 -22.96 -17.16
CA ASP A 24 12.93 -23.04 -18.58
C ASP A 24 13.70 -21.96 -19.34
N VAL A 25 14.67 -22.40 -20.15
CA VAL A 25 15.56 -21.54 -20.96
C VAL A 25 14.83 -20.66 -21.98
N ASN A 26 13.54 -20.91 -22.23
CA ASN A 26 12.75 -20.07 -23.13
C ASN A 26 12.26 -18.78 -22.46
N TRP A 27 12.29 -18.70 -21.14
CA TRP A 27 11.97 -17.47 -20.42
C TRP A 27 13.23 -16.63 -20.23
N VAL A 28 13.21 -15.43 -20.79
CA VAL A 28 14.32 -14.47 -20.71
C VAL A 28 13.89 -13.30 -19.83
N ARG A 29 14.77 -12.83 -18.97
CA ARG A 29 14.49 -11.64 -18.15
C ARG A 29 14.39 -10.41 -19.02
N VAL A 30 13.34 -9.62 -18.81
CA VAL A 30 13.15 -8.37 -19.56
C VAL A 30 14.30 -7.40 -19.31
N SER A 31 14.87 -7.36 -18.12
CA SER A 31 16.06 -6.58 -17.80
C SER A 31 17.29 -6.96 -18.64
N GLU A 32 17.42 -8.24 -19.03
CA GLU A 32 18.51 -8.70 -19.90
C GLU A 32 18.31 -8.28 -21.35
N LEU A 33 17.06 -8.17 -21.80
CA LEU A 33 16.73 -7.64 -23.13
C LEU A 33 17.04 -6.14 -23.25
N TRP A 34 16.98 -5.40 -22.14
CA TRP A 34 17.25 -3.96 -22.10
C TRP A 34 18.72 -3.61 -21.86
N ASP A 35 19.52 -4.57 -21.45
CA ASP A 35 20.98 -4.44 -21.34
C ASP A 35 21.63 -4.80 -22.66
N ASP A 36 22.36 -3.86 -23.30
CA ASP A 36 22.92 -4.06 -24.65
C ASP A 36 23.98 -5.16 -24.71
N ASP A 37 24.75 -5.37 -23.64
CA ASP A 37 25.77 -6.39 -23.60
C ASP A 37 25.16 -7.78 -23.46
N ARG A 38 24.19 -7.93 -22.56
CA ARG A 38 23.45 -9.17 -22.36
C ARG A 38 22.61 -9.53 -23.58
N TYR A 39 21.97 -8.54 -24.18
CA TYR A 39 21.21 -8.75 -25.42
C TYR A 39 22.07 -9.24 -26.55
N ARG A 40 23.31 -8.71 -26.74
CA ARG A 40 24.26 -9.21 -27.72
C ARG A 40 24.65 -10.68 -27.47
N HIS A 41 24.79 -11.10 -26.24
CA HIS A 41 25.02 -12.51 -25.90
C HIS A 41 23.80 -13.37 -26.23
N LEU A 42 22.60 -12.97 -25.87
CA LEU A 42 21.35 -13.67 -26.18
C LEU A 42 21.17 -13.86 -27.70
N ARG A 43 21.50 -12.85 -28.50
CA ARG A 43 21.47 -12.95 -29.98
C ARG A 43 22.46 -13.98 -30.52
N ARG A 44 23.66 -14.06 -29.96
CA ARG A 44 24.66 -15.06 -30.38
C ARG A 44 24.18 -16.48 -30.07
N ASP A 45 23.54 -16.67 -28.91
CA ASP A 45 23.02 -17.97 -28.49
C ASP A 45 21.84 -18.44 -29.35
N LEU A 46 21.13 -17.51 -30.01
CA LEU A 46 20.08 -17.83 -30.96
C LEU A 46 20.63 -18.33 -32.31
N ASN A 47 21.85 -17.99 -32.69
CA ASN A 47 22.44 -18.35 -33.96
C ASN A 47 22.52 -19.89 -34.12
N GLY A 48 21.88 -20.40 -35.17
CA GLY A 48 21.77 -21.84 -35.43
C GLY A 48 20.42 -22.46 -35.04
N ASN A 49 19.51 -21.69 -34.41
CA ASN A 49 18.18 -22.18 -34.10
C ASN A 49 17.21 -21.91 -35.27
N ARG A 50 16.38 -22.91 -35.62
CA ARG A 50 15.43 -22.84 -36.75
C ARG A 50 14.42 -21.68 -36.68
N ASN A 51 14.27 -21.07 -35.48
CA ASN A 51 13.37 -19.94 -35.22
C ASN A 51 14.11 -18.70 -34.67
N ALA A 52 15.41 -18.57 -34.94
CA ALA A 52 16.22 -17.46 -34.41
C ALA A 52 15.64 -16.09 -34.80
N ASP A 53 15.38 -15.89 -36.09
CA ASP A 53 14.86 -14.63 -36.63
C ASP A 53 13.51 -14.24 -35.99
N LYS A 54 12.63 -15.24 -35.76
CA LYS A 54 11.34 -14.99 -35.14
C LYS A 54 11.49 -14.59 -33.66
N LYS A 55 12.36 -15.28 -32.93
CA LYS A 55 12.63 -14.94 -31.51
C LYS A 55 13.30 -13.58 -31.39
N GLU A 56 14.26 -13.27 -32.28
CA GLU A 56 14.92 -11.97 -32.32
C GLU A 56 13.90 -10.84 -32.58
N ALA A 57 13.00 -10.99 -33.53
CA ALA A 57 11.95 -10.03 -33.84
C ALA A 57 11.04 -9.79 -32.62
N GLN A 58 10.77 -10.82 -31.82
CA GLN A 58 9.99 -10.66 -30.57
C GLN A 58 10.79 -9.93 -29.49
N PHE A 59 12.06 -10.21 -29.34
CA PHE A 59 12.93 -9.49 -28.41
C PHE A 59 13.05 -8.00 -28.79
N GLU A 60 13.19 -7.69 -30.11
CA GLU A 60 13.19 -6.30 -30.56
C GLU A 60 11.87 -5.57 -30.25
N LYS A 61 10.71 -6.24 -30.34
CA LYS A 61 9.44 -5.66 -29.90
C LYS A 61 9.46 -5.30 -28.42
N VAL A 62 10.02 -6.16 -27.56
CA VAL A 62 10.15 -5.89 -26.12
C VAL A 62 11.11 -4.73 -25.89
N ARG A 63 12.22 -4.65 -26.60
CA ARG A 63 13.19 -3.55 -26.50
C ARG A 63 12.57 -2.20 -26.87
N ARG A 64 11.68 -2.15 -27.88
CA ARG A 64 10.96 -0.92 -28.28
C ARG A 64 10.05 -0.35 -27.18
N ILE A 65 9.77 -1.08 -26.10
CA ILE A 65 9.06 -0.51 -24.94
C ILE A 65 9.86 0.66 -24.34
N LEU A 66 11.20 0.63 -24.44
CA LEU A 66 12.06 1.73 -23.98
C LEU A 66 11.92 3.01 -24.82
N ASP A 67 11.50 2.87 -26.08
CA ASP A 67 11.30 3.99 -27.00
C ASP A 67 9.90 4.62 -26.87
N TYR A 68 9.06 4.08 -25.94
CA TYR A 68 7.72 4.59 -25.74
C TYR A 68 7.75 5.97 -25.08
N GLU A 69 7.28 6.95 -25.80
CA GLU A 69 7.15 8.33 -25.31
C GLU A 69 6.00 8.41 -24.30
N ILE A 70 6.32 8.68 -23.04
CA ILE A 70 5.32 8.91 -22.00
C ILE A 70 4.87 10.37 -22.08
N PRO A 71 3.58 10.65 -22.42
CA PRO A 71 3.10 12.02 -22.44
C PRO A 71 3.07 12.60 -21.01
N ILE A 72 3.79 13.69 -20.80
CA ILE A 72 3.84 14.39 -19.51
C ILE A 72 3.04 15.68 -19.63
N VAL A 73 2.01 15.82 -18.80
CA VAL A 73 1.27 17.08 -18.62
C VAL A 73 1.80 17.79 -17.39
N ARG A 74 2.53 18.89 -17.60
CA ARG A 74 3.04 19.73 -16.52
C ARG A 74 2.02 20.84 -16.21
N MET A 75 1.49 20.83 -14.99
CA MET A 75 0.65 21.91 -14.47
C MET A 75 1.55 22.99 -13.84
N VAL A 76 1.43 24.23 -14.33
CA VAL A 76 2.20 25.38 -13.83
C VAL A 76 1.21 26.36 -13.20
N ASP A 77 1.56 26.94 -12.05
CA ASP A 77 0.78 27.97 -11.35
C ASP A 77 -0.65 27.57 -10.93
N HIS A 78 -0.85 26.30 -10.62
CA HIS A 78 -2.13 25.81 -10.13
C HIS A 78 -2.07 25.51 -8.62
N SER A 79 -3.21 25.74 -7.93
CA SER A 79 -3.36 25.32 -6.55
C SER A 79 -3.33 23.78 -6.45
N PHE A 80 -2.93 23.27 -5.29
CA PHE A 80 -2.92 21.82 -5.03
C PHE A 80 -4.30 21.19 -5.29
N ASP A 81 -5.38 21.83 -4.85
CA ASP A 81 -6.75 21.35 -5.10
C ASP A 81 -7.09 21.24 -6.59
N SER A 82 -6.60 22.17 -7.40
CA SER A 82 -6.76 22.11 -8.86
C SER A 82 -5.98 20.95 -9.46
N ALA A 83 -4.77 20.71 -8.96
CA ALA A 83 -3.94 19.56 -9.38
C ALA A 83 -4.60 18.22 -9.00
N VAL A 84 -5.13 18.07 -7.79
CA VAL A 84 -5.86 16.86 -7.36
C VAL A 84 -7.11 16.64 -8.22
N LYS A 85 -7.88 17.70 -8.51
CA LYS A 85 -9.05 17.61 -9.39
C LYS A 85 -8.69 17.17 -10.80
N ALA A 86 -7.64 17.75 -11.40
CA ALA A 86 -7.15 17.37 -12.72
C ALA A 86 -6.65 15.92 -12.73
N PHE A 87 -5.86 15.53 -11.75
CA PHE A 87 -5.36 14.17 -11.58
C PHE A 87 -6.50 13.14 -11.43
N THR A 88 -7.52 13.46 -10.63
CA THR A 88 -8.71 12.62 -10.48
C THR A 88 -9.47 12.47 -11.80
N ARG A 89 -9.64 13.57 -12.58
CA ARG A 89 -10.30 13.52 -13.90
C ARG A 89 -9.54 12.67 -14.90
N ILE A 90 -8.23 12.80 -15.00
CA ILE A 90 -7.39 12.02 -15.91
C ILE A 90 -7.49 10.52 -15.57
N ASN A 91 -7.49 10.17 -14.29
CA ASN A 91 -7.57 8.79 -13.85
C ASN A 91 -8.98 8.17 -13.93
N THR A 92 -10.06 8.98 -14.10
CA THR A 92 -11.40 8.42 -14.35
C THR A 92 -11.52 7.71 -15.69
N LEU A 93 -10.64 8.01 -16.65
CA LEU A 93 -10.58 7.36 -17.96
C LEU A 93 -9.68 6.10 -17.97
N GLY A 94 -8.96 5.83 -16.88
CA GLY A 94 -8.03 4.71 -16.71
C GLY A 94 -8.36 3.85 -15.49
N VAL A 95 -7.31 3.44 -14.77
CA VAL A 95 -7.46 2.73 -13.48
C VAL A 95 -7.97 3.73 -12.43
N ARG A 96 -9.18 3.52 -11.92
CA ARG A 96 -9.76 4.39 -10.90
C ARG A 96 -8.87 4.43 -9.65
N LEU A 97 -8.46 5.62 -9.26
CA LEU A 97 -7.79 5.82 -7.98
C LEU A 97 -8.72 5.41 -6.84
N LYS A 98 -8.17 4.69 -5.90
CA LYS A 98 -8.85 4.40 -4.64
C LYS A 98 -8.94 5.70 -3.83
N LYS A 99 -10.00 5.84 -3.05
CA LYS A 99 -10.16 6.96 -2.10
C LYS A 99 -8.94 7.11 -1.18
N GLU A 100 -8.34 5.99 -0.81
CA GLU A 100 -7.12 5.89 -0.02
C GLU A 100 -5.92 6.60 -0.66
N ASP A 101 -5.76 6.46 -1.98
CA ASP A 101 -4.64 7.07 -2.72
C ASP A 101 -4.79 8.59 -2.75
N ILE A 102 -6.03 9.07 -2.95
CA ILE A 102 -6.35 10.50 -2.99
C ILE A 102 -6.10 11.13 -1.61
N GLU A 103 -6.62 10.53 -0.54
CA GLU A 103 -6.46 11.05 0.82
C GLU A 103 -4.99 11.00 1.25
N SER A 104 -4.28 9.93 0.92
CA SER A 104 -2.84 9.81 1.18
C SER A 104 -2.04 10.91 0.46
N ALA A 105 -2.38 11.21 -0.79
CA ALA A 105 -1.77 12.30 -1.54
C ALA A 105 -2.07 13.68 -0.93
N GLN A 106 -3.31 13.92 -0.47
CA GLN A 106 -3.70 15.16 0.20
C GLN A 106 -2.93 15.37 1.51
N VAL A 107 -2.81 14.32 2.33
CA VAL A 107 -2.03 14.36 3.57
C VAL A 107 -0.55 14.59 3.28
N ALA A 108 0.03 13.90 2.28
CA ALA A 108 1.43 14.06 1.91
C ALA A 108 1.75 15.48 1.41
N ALA A 109 0.85 16.09 0.66
CA ALA A 109 1.03 17.44 0.15
C ALA A 109 0.91 18.50 1.25
N ARG A 110 -0.05 18.35 2.16
CA ARG A 110 -0.25 19.30 3.27
C ARG A 110 0.82 19.14 4.36
N HIS A 111 1.27 17.93 4.59
CA HIS A 111 2.21 17.57 5.64
C HIS A 111 3.47 16.91 5.04
N THR A 112 4.26 17.70 4.31
CA THR A 112 5.47 17.23 3.62
C THR A 112 6.35 16.33 4.52
N GLY A 113 6.73 15.16 4.02
CA GLY A 113 7.53 14.16 4.73
C GLY A 113 6.73 13.27 5.68
N PHE A 114 5.56 13.69 6.18
CA PHE A 114 4.82 12.93 7.20
C PHE A 114 4.47 11.50 6.74
N VAL A 115 3.95 11.34 5.53
CA VAL A 115 3.57 10.02 5.02
C VAL A 115 4.81 9.17 4.73
N ALA A 116 5.82 9.74 4.07
CA ALA A 116 7.01 9.01 3.64
C ALA A 116 7.93 8.65 4.82
N ASP A 117 8.16 9.58 5.74
CA ASP A 117 9.19 9.45 6.77
C ASP A 117 8.65 8.88 8.08
N GLU A 118 7.34 9.06 8.36
CA GLU A 118 6.72 8.64 9.62
C GLU A 118 5.75 7.46 9.44
N VAL A 119 4.74 7.61 8.55
CA VAL A 119 3.64 6.63 8.46
C VAL A 119 4.07 5.36 7.74
N THR A 120 4.76 5.50 6.61
CA THR A 120 5.17 4.36 5.78
C THR A 120 6.15 3.44 6.50
N PRO A 121 7.24 3.92 7.14
CA PRO A 121 8.15 3.07 7.90
C PRO A 121 7.46 2.36 9.07
N PHE A 122 6.57 3.07 9.78
CA PHE A 122 5.80 2.49 10.88
C PHE A 122 4.89 1.36 10.38
N LEU A 123 4.19 1.56 9.26
CA LEU A 123 3.33 0.55 8.65
C LEU A 123 4.12 -0.69 8.18
N VAL A 124 5.31 -0.48 7.61
CA VAL A 124 6.22 -1.59 7.24
C VAL A 124 6.59 -2.41 8.48
N GLY A 125 6.94 -1.75 9.59
CA GLY A 125 7.23 -2.42 10.85
C GLY A 125 6.05 -3.23 11.41
N LEU A 126 4.82 -2.71 11.28
CA LEU A 126 3.60 -3.42 11.68
C LEU A 126 3.37 -4.67 10.83
N ARG A 127 3.59 -4.57 9.51
CA ARG A 127 3.47 -5.72 8.59
C ARG A 127 4.46 -6.82 8.92
N GLN A 128 5.71 -6.47 9.23
CA GLN A 128 6.74 -7.42 9.66
C GLN A 128 6.38 -8.13 10.97
N GLN A 129 5.59 -7.48 11.82
CA GLN A 129 5.06 -8.05 13.06
C GLN A 129 3.79 -8.90 12.87
N GLY A 130 3.35 -9.14 11.63
CA GLY A 130 2.16 -9.93 11.32
C GLY A 130 0.86 -9.14 11.17
N PHE A 131 0.92 -7.77 11.24
CA PHE A 131 -0.26 -6.91 11.12
C PHE A 131 -0.42 -6.36 9.70
N SER A 132 -0.38 -7.24 8.70
CA SER A 132 -0.38 -6.93 7.27
C SER A 132 -1.68 -6.30 6.75
N ARG A 133 -2.82 -6.50 7.43
CA ARG A 133 -4.13 -5.93 7.05
C ARG A 133 -4.31 -4.48 7.49
N LEU A 134 -3.39 -3.94 8.30
CA LEU A 134 -3.36 -2.50 8.57
C LEU A 134 -2.85 -1.77 7.33
N ASN A 135 -3.53 -0.69 6.97
CA ASN A 135 -3.15 0.19 5.88
C ASN A 135 -3.02 1.64 6.35
N VAL A 136 -2.58 2.52 5.46
CA VAL A 136 -2.38 3.94 5.75
C VAL A 136 -3.67 4.61 6.26
N MET A 137 -4.83 4.25 5.69
CA MET A 137 -6.12 4.82 6.06
C MET A 137 -6.55 4.49 7.48
N HIS A 138 -6.26 3.27 7.95
CA HIS A 138 -6.52 2.88 9.33
C HIS A 138 -5.73 3.75 10.30
N LEU A 139 -4.45 4.01 9.98
CA LEU A 139 -3.60 4.87 10.78
C LEU A 139 -4.02 6.34 10.71
N PHE A 140 -4.45 6.83 9.55
CA PHE A 140 -4.96 8.19 9.39
C PHE A 140 -6.24 8.40 10.20
N ARG A 141 -7.18 7.45 10.16
CA ARG A 141 -8.41 7.52 10.96
C ARG A 141 -8.12 7.53 12.45
N ALA A 142 -7.23 6.65 12.90
CA ALA A 142 -6.81 6.64 14.30
C ALA A 142 -6.14 7.97 14.70
N CYS A 143 -5.26 8.50 13.87
CA CYS A 143 -4.57 9.77 14.11
C CYS A 143 -5.54 10.95 14.12
N ALA A 144 -6.48 11.01 13.18
CA ALA A 144 -7.50 12.06 13.13
C ALA A 144 -8.41 12.02 14.37
N PHE A 145 -8.80 10.82 14.82
CA PHE A 145 -9.56 10.64 16.06
C PHE A 145 -8.77 11.14 17.27
N VAL A 146 -7.49 10.81 17.37
CA VAL A 146 -6.63 11.27 18.49
C VAL A 146 -6.47 12.78 18.49
N ALA A 147 -6.37 13.39 17.30
CA ALA A 147 -6.28 14.84 17.16
C ALA A 147 -7.59 15.56 17.55
N ARG A 148 -8.74 14.89 17.42
CA ARG A 148 -10.09 15.44 17.65
C ARG A 148 -10.98 14.39 18.34
N PRO A 149 -10.78 14.12 19.63
CA PRO A 149 -11.46 13.02 20.33
C PRO A 149 -12.97 13.27 20.58
N ASP A 150 -13.46 14.48 20.36
CA ASP A 150 -14.87 14.84 20.54
C ASP A 150 -15.81 14.19 19.51
N GLY A 151 -15.26 13.64 18.43
CA GLY A 151 -15.97 12.86 17.42
C GLY A 151 -17.03 13.63 16.62
N ARG A 152 -17.28 14.90 16.96
CA ARG A 152 -18.35 15.72 16.37
C ARG A 152 -18.00 16.24 14.98
N ASN A 153 -16.71 16.40 14.69
CA ASN A 153 -16.21 16.79 13.38
C ASN A 153 -15.25 15.72 12.86
N ARG A 154 -15.67 14.97 11.86
CA ARG A 154 -14.80 14.05 11.12
C ARG A 154 -13.89 14.86 10.18
N THR A 155 -13.07 15.75 10.77
CA THR A 155 -12.14 16.56 10.00
C THR A 155 -11.06 15.64 9.41
N PRO A 156 -10.91 15.58 8.08
CA PRO A 156 -9.87 14.80 7.45
C PRO A 156 -8.48 15.23 7.93
N LEU A 157 -7.54 14.29 8.00
CA LEU A 157 -6.20 14.56 8.54
C LEU A 157 -5.46 15.69 7.80
N HIS A 158 -5.69 15.84 6.49
CA HIS A 158 -5.08 16.89 5.68
C HIS A 158 -5.63 18.31 5.96
N GLU A 159 -6.78 18.43 6.63
CA GLU A 159 -7.34 19.72 7.02
C GLU A 159 -6.84 20.21 8.39
N LEU A 160 -6.18 19.33 9.16
CA LEU A 160 -5.64 19.66 10.49
C LEU A 160 -4.32 20.42 10.38
N GLU A 161 -3.97 21.17 11.43
CA GLU A 161 -2.67 21.82 11.52
C GLU A 161 -1.53 20.79 11.70
N ARG A 162 -0.39 21.02 11.05
CA ARG A 162 0.77 20.11 11.09
C ARG A 162 1.18 19.75 12.53
N ARG A 163 1.18 20.72 13.42
CA ARG A 163 1.56 20.52 14.83
C ARG A 163 0.63 19.51 15.51
N ASP A 164 -0.67 19.62 15.27
CA ASP A 164 -1.69 18.75 15.86
C ASP A 164 -1.58 17.34 15.30
N VAL A 165 -1.34 17.22 13.99
CA VAL A 165 -1.09 15.91 13.32
C VAL A 165 0.12 15.22 13.92
N LEU A 166 1.26 15.90 14.06
CA LEU A 166 2.48 15.30 14.61
C LEU A 166 2.35 14.91 16.08
N SER A 167 1.64 15.73 16.88
CA SER A 167 1.34 15.42 18.28
C SER A 167 0.44 14.19 18.39
N ALA A 168 -0.65 14.16 17.62
CA ALA A 168 -1.58 13.04 17.59
C ALA A 168 -0.90 11.76 17.06
N TRP A 169 -0.03 11.89 16.07
CA TRP A 169 0.72 10.76 15.53
C TRP A 169 1.62 10.08 16.56
N LYS A 170 2.30 10.87 17.39
CA LYS A 170 3.10 10.32 18.49
C LYS A 170 2.28 9.46 19.44
N ILE A 171 1.07 9.94 19.79
CA ILE A 171 0.13 9.21 20.65
C ILE A 171 -0.38 7.96 19.91
N THR A 172 -0.75 8.10 18.63
CA THR A 172 -1.27 7.01 17.78
C THR A 172 -0.26 5.86 17.66
N LYS A 173 1.03 6.15 17.44
CA LYS A 173 2.08 5.12 17.42
C LYS A 173 2.10 4.31 18.73
N GLY A 174 2.11 4.97 19.86
CA GLY A 174 2.09 4.32 21.19
C GLY A 174 0.82 3.51 21.42
N ALA A 175 -0.34 4.09 21.11
CA ALA A 175 -1.65 3.45 21.24
C ALA A 175 -1.79 2.22 20.32
N THR A 176 -1.24 2.28 19.10
CA THR A 176 -1.20 1.13 18.19
C THR A 176 -0.40 -0.02 18.79
N GLY A 177 0.76 0.26 19.36
CA GLY A 177 1.56 -0.76 20.07
C GLY A 177 0.79 -1.39 21.23
N GLN A 178 0.07 -0.60 22.02
CA GLN A 178 -0.78 -1.10 23.11
C GLN A 178 -1.95 -1.94 22.59
N ALA A 179 -2.64 -1.51 21.53
CA ALA A 179 -3.73 -2.27 20.92
C ALA A 179 -3.25 -3.63 20.39
N ILE A 180 -2.08 -3.68 19.76
CA ILE A 180 -1.44 -4.92 19.33
C ILE A 180 -1.07 -5.80 20.52
N GLY A 181 -0.57 -5.20 21.59
CA GLY A 181 -0.30 -5.92 22.85
C GLY A 181 -1.55 -6.59 23.39
N LEU A 182 -2.69 -5.89 23.46
CA LEU A 182 -3.98 -6.45 23.89
C LEU A 182 -4.43 -7.59 22.96
N ILE A 183 -4.32 -7.42 21.65
CA ILE A 183 -4.67 -8.46 20.68
C ILE A 183 -3.85 -9.73 20.94
N ARG A 184 -2.58 -9.59 21.24
CA ARG A 184 -1.70 -10.73 21.53
C ARG A 184 -1.97 -11.36 22.88
N SER A 185 -2.13 -10.57 23.95
CA SER A 185 -2.30 -11.08 25.31
C SER A 185 -3.68 -11.67 25.57
N GLU A 186 -4.74 -10.99 25.14
CA GLU A 186 -6.11 -11.39 25.48
C GLU A 186 -6.71 -12.37 24.46
N PHE A 187 -6.27 -12.30 23.19
CA PHE A 187 -6.77 -13.20 22.14
C PHE A 187 -5.78 -14.28 21.71
N GLY A 188 -4.52 -14.17 22.12
CA GLY A 188 -3.47 -15.08 21.65
C GLY A 188 -3.17 -14.94 20.15
N LEU A 189 -3.61 -13.84 19.51
CA LEU A 189 -3.41 -13.63 18.09
C LEU A 189 -2.04 -12.99 17.83
N VAL A 190 -1.13 -13.76 17.24
CA VAL A 190 0.21 -13.29 16.87
C VAL A 190 0.21 -12.44 15.60
N ASN A 191 -0.80 -12.62 14.74
CA ASN A 191 -0.97 -11.91 13.46
C ASN A 191 -2.44 -11.58 13.19
N MET A 192 -2.71 -10.96 12.04
CA MET A 192 -4.08 -10.56 11.63
C MET A 192 -4.80 -11.57 10.74
N ASP A 193 -4.34 -12.80 10.62
CA ASP A 193 -4.93 -13.76 9.68
C ASP A 193 -6.38 -14.11 10.04
N VAL A 194 -6.70 -14.11 11.33
CA VAL A 194 -8.05 -14.37 11.85
C VAL A 194 -8.95 -13.12 11.83
N LEU A 195 -8.38 -11.92 11.77
CA LEU A 195 -9.15 -10.68 11.72
C LEU A 195 -9.54 -10.35 10.27
N TRP A 196 -10.81 -10.20 10.01
CA TRP A 196 -11.34 -9.93 8.66
C TRP A 196 -10.90 -8.61 8.07
N SER A 197 -10.71 -7.58 8.90
CA SER A 197 -10.35 -6.23 8.47
C SER A 197 -9.40 -5.53 9.45
N GLY A 198 -8.47 -4.76 8.92
CA GLY A 198 -7.64 -3.83 9.71
C GLY A 198 -8.45 -2.74 10.42
N ALA A 199 -9.64 -2.40 9.88
CA ALA A 199 -10.53 -1.41 10.48
C ALA A 199 -10.98 -1.77 11.90
N MET A 200 -11.00 -3.07 12.26
CA MET A 200 -11.32 -3.55 13.61
C MET A 200 -10.31 -3.07 14.67
N VAL A 201 -9.09 -2.77 14.28
CA VAL A 201 -8.05 -2.32 15.20
C VAL A 201 -8.16 -0.82 15.49
N VAL A 202 -8.80 -0.04 14.62
CA VAL A 202 -8.90 1.42 14.77
C VAL A 202 -9.61 1.83 16.06
N PRO A 203 -10.78 1.27 16.44
CA PRO A 203 -11.41 1.58 17.72
C PRO A 203 -10.55 1.18 18.93
N LEU A 204 -9.82 0.06 18.86
CA LEU A 204 -8.89 -0.33 19.93
C LEU A 204 -7.74 0.68 20.07
N ILE A 205 -7.21 1.19 18.96
CA ILE A 205 -6.20 2.25 18.99
C ILE A 205 -6.79 3.51 19.65
N ALA A 206 -8.03 3.88 19.30
CA ALA A 206 -8.72 5.04 19.87
C ALA A 206 -8.89 4.91 21.40
N VAL A 207 -9.35 3.75 21.87
CA VAL A 207 -9.48 3.45 23.31
C VAL A 207 -8.10 3.50 23.99
N CYS A 208 -7.07 2.92 23.36
CA CYS A 208 -5.71 2.95 23.87
C CYS A 208 -5.09 4.36 23.91
N ALA A 209 -5.53 5.25 23.05
CA ALA A 209 -5.08 6.64 23.03
C ALA A 209 -5.75 7.51 24.09
N THR A 210 -7.02 7.21 24.46
CA THR A 210 -7.84 8.06 25.32
C THR A 210 -7.96 7.57 26.76
N MET A 211 -7.81 6.27 26.98
CA MET A 211 -7.95 5.67 28.31
C MET A 211 -6.60 5.13 28.80
N SER A 212 -6.30 5.32 30.08
CA SER A 212 -5.13 4.70 30.70
C SER A 212 -5.34 3.18 30.85
N PRO A 213 -4.25 2.37 30.98
CA PRO A 213 -4.38 0.91 31.18
C PRO A 213 -5.25 0.51 32.39
N ARG A 214 -5.28 1.33 33.44
CA ARG A 214 -6.11 1.08 34.65
C ARG A 214 -7.60 1.31 34.41
N GLN A 215 -7.97 2.11 33.41
CA GLN A 215 -9.36 2.46 33.08
C GLN A 215 -9.97 1.52 32.05
N ARG A 216 -9.15 0.65 31.45
CA ARG A 216 -9.59 -0.30 30.40
C ARG A 216 -9.90 -1.65 31.04
N ASP A 217 -11.06 -2.19 30.73
CA ASP A 217 -11.32 -3.61 30.97
C ASP A 217 -10.90 -4.41 29.72
N SER A 218 -9.76 -5.12 29.87
CA SER A 218 -9.21 -5.93 28.77
C SER A 218 -10.16 -7.03 28.31
N ARG A 219 -11.00 -7.58 29.22
CA ARG A 219 -11.97 -8.63 28.89
C ARG A 219 -13.15 -8.07 28.09
N GLU A 220 -13.64 -6.89 28.45
CA GLU A 220 -14.69 -6.21 27.67
C GLU A 220 -14.20 -5.85 26.28
N LEU A 221 -12.99 -5.33 26.16
CA LEU A 221 -12.37 -5.03 24.85
C LEU A 221 -12.16 -6.30 24.03
N ALA A 222 -11.75 -7.39 24.68
CA ALA A 222 -11.64 -8.69 24.05
C ALA A 222 -13.01 -9.19 23.57
N GLY A 223 -14.04 -9.16 24.41
CA GLY A 223 -15.39 -9.54 24.03
C GLY A 223 -15.93 -8.71 22.86
N TRP A 224 -15.71 -7.41 22.88
CA TRP A 224 -16.10 -6.51 21.79
C TRP A 224 -15.39 -6.88 20.46
N LEU A 225 -14.09 -7.15 20.49
CA LEU A 225 -13.35 -7.52 19.28
C LEU A 225 -13.82 -8.87 18.73
N ALA A 226 -14.02 -9.87 19.61
CA ALA A 226 -14.52 -11.18 19.22
C ALA A 226 -15.92 -11.08 18.56
N LEU A 227 -16.85 -10.34 19.17
CA LEU A 227 -18.18 -10.10 18.59
C LEU A 227 -18.08 -9.35 17.27
N SER A 228 -17.22 -8.33 17.17
CA SER A 228 -17.00 -7.59 15.92
C SER A 228 -16.45 -8.50 14.81
N ALA A 229 -15.59 -9.46 15.14
CA ALA A 229 -15.06 -10.45 14.21
C ALA A 229 -16.15 -11.43 13.78
N LEU A 230 -16.91 -12.00 14.71
CA LEU A 230 -17.97 -12.96 14.43
C LEU A 230 -19.13 -12.35 13.63
N CYS A 231 -19.50 -11.12 13.94
CA CYS A 231 -20.59 -10.42 13.26
C CYS A 231 -20.14 -9.72 11.97
N HIS A 232 -18.91 -9.88 11.52
CA HIS A 232 -18.36 -9.22 10.34
C HIS A 232 -18.59 -7.70 10.31
N ARG A 233 -18.60 -7.04 11.48
CA ARG A 233 -19.01 -5.63 11.62
C ARG A 233 -18.20 -4.65 10.77
N TYR A 234 -16.95 -4.94 10.50
CA TYR A 234 -16.03 -4.09 9.73
C TYR A 234 -15.60 -4.76 8.43
N SER A 235 -16.41 -5.68 7.87
CA SER A 235 -16.19 -6.29 6.57
C SER A 235 -16.92 -5.51 5.48
N GLY A 236 -16.28 -5.30 4.33
CA GLY A 236 -16.89 -4.65 3.16
C GLY A 236 -16.93 -3.12 3.24
N SER A 237 -17.99 -2.51 2.69
CA SER A 237 -18.18 -1.05 2.56
C SER A 237 -18.41 -0.30 3.90
N SER A 238 -18.23 -0.96 5.03
CA SER A 238 -18.41 -0.40 6.38
C SER A 238 -17.36 0.65 6.79
N GLU A 239 -16.68 1.26 5.81
CA GLU A 239 -15.93 2.49 6.05
C GLU A 239 -16.77 3.62 6.66
N THR A 240 -18.10 3.54 6.51
CA THR A 240 -19.08 4.45 7.11
C THR A 240 -19.41 4.10 8.57
N ALA A 241 -19.00 2.95 9.08
CA ALA A 241 -19.31 2.50 10.45
C ALA A 241 -18.25 2.91 11.50
N LEU A 242 -17.21 3.62 11.08
CA LEU A 242 -16.19 4.28 11.91
C LEU A 242 -16.45 5.80 11.86
#